data_77fecedc0286b745349061406397b85f
#
_entry.id   77fecedc0286b745349061406397b85f
#
_cell.length_a   1.000
_cell.length_b   1.000
_cell.length_c   1.000
_cell.angle_alpha   90.00
_cell.angle_beta   90.00
_cell.angle_gamma   90.00
#
_symmetry.space_group_name_H-M   'P 1'
#
loop_
_entity.id
_entity.type
_entity.pdbx_description
1 polymer ?
#
loop_
_entity_poly.entity_id
_entity_poly.type
_entity_poly.pdbx_seq_one_letter_code
_entity_poly.pdbx_strand_id
1 'polypeptide(L)'
;MRRIFADTLYWIAIFLPNDPWSETAKSVDLEGIRLLTTEGVLSELLTGVAGFGDRTRRLACELVRTIINSNEIGVIPQSHESFQGGLALYERRPDKKYSLTDCITMNVRRREGITEILTNDHHFAQEGFHRYMLRSEAAKDE
;
A
#
# COMPACT_ATOMS: atom_id res chain seq x y z
N MET A 1 15.06 0.40 -13.64
CA MET A 1 13.95 1.29 -13.27
C MET A 1 13.70 1.18 -11.76
N ARG A 2 13.57 2.30 -11.11
CA ARG A 2 13.28 2.34 -9.67
C ARG A 2 11.88 1.78 -9.40
N ARG A 3 11.78 0.92 -8.40
CA ARG A 3 10.50 0.33 -8.01
C ARG A 3 10.15 0.77 -6.60
N ILE A 4 8.89 1.17 -6.40
CA ILE A 4 8.37 1.55 -5.08
C ILE A 4 7.09 0.76 -4.86
N PHE A 5 6.92 0.24 -3.65
CA PHE A 5 5.70 -0.47 -3.27
C PHE A 5 4.63 0.53 -2.87
N ALA A 6 3.41 0.37 -3.36
CA ALA A 6 2.27 1.21 -3.01
C ALA A 6 1.38 0.45 -2.04
N ASP A 7 1.28 0.96 -0.81
CA ASP A 7 0.48 0.40 0.26
C ASP A 7 -0.97 0.87 0.19
N THR A 8 -1.82 0.24 0.98
CA THR A 8 -3.26 0.56 1.08
C THR A 8 -3.50 2.04 1.37
N LEU A 9 -2.73 2.64 2.30
CA LEU A 9 -2.88 4.05 2.66
C LEU A 9 -2.66 4.98 1.47
N TYR A 10 -1.71 4.64 0.59
CA TYR A 10 -1.48 5.42 -0.63
C TYR A 10 -2.69 5.37 -1.55
N TRP A 11 -3.23 4.17 -1.80
CA TRP A 11 -4.38 4.02 -2.70
C TRP A 11 -5.62 4.70 -2.16
N ILE A 12 -5.87 4.59 -0.84
CA ILE A 12 -7.00 5.28 -0.20
C ILE A 12 -6.84 6.80 -0.35
N ALA A 13 -5.64 7.32 -0.12
CA ALA A 13 -5.37 8.75 -0.24
C ALA A 13 -5.56 9.27 -1.67
N ILE A 14 -5.20 8.47 -2.66
CA ILE A 14 -5.43 8.80 -4.08
C ILE A 14 -6.92 8.75 -4.41
N PHE A 15 -7.64 7.77 -3.87
CA PHE A 15 -9.05 7.52 -4.21
C PHE A 15 -10.02 8.47 -3.52
N LEU A 16 -9.83 8.75 -2.22
CA LEU A 16 -10.74 9.58 -1.44
C LEU A 16 -10.25 11.02 -1.37
N PRO A 17 -10.92 11.98 -2.03
CA PRO A 17 -10.45 13.37 -2.07
C PRO A 17 -10.42 14.06 -0.71
N ASN A 18 -11.21 13.56 0.27
CA ASN A 18 -11.24 14.12 1.61
C ASN A 18 -10.28 13.43 2.58
N ASP A 19 -9.50 12.46 2.10
CA ASP A 19 -8.48 11.82 2.94
C ASP A 19 -7.41 12.84 3.33
N PRO A 20 -6.96 12.85 4.61
CA PRO A 20 -5.95 13.82 5.08
C PRO A 20 -4.63 13.77 4.30
N TRP A 21 -4.32 12.65 3.65
CA TRP A 21 -3.09 12.44 2.90
C TRP A 21 -3.26 12.60 1.39
N SER A 22 -4.46 12.99 0.93
CA SER A 22 -4.78 13.06 -0.50
C SER A 22 -3.81 13.96 -1.26
N GLU A 23 -3.58 15.17 -0.78
CA GLU A 23 -2.67 16.11 -1.45
C GLU A 23 -1.23 15.60 -1.44
N THR A 24 -0.78 15.06 -0.32
CA THR A 24 0.57 14.49 -0.20
C THR A 24 0.77 13.34 -1.17
N ALA A 25 -0.19 12.42 -1.24
CA ALA A 25 -0.11 11.28 -2.14
C ALA A 25 -0.06 11.72 -3.61
N LYS A 26 -0.91 12.68 -3.99
CA LYS A 26 -0.95 13.20 -5.36
C LYS A 26 0.29 14.00 -5.74
N SER A 27 1.03 14.51 -4.77
CA SER A 27 2.23 15.31 -5.02
C SER A 27 3.48 14.46 -5.27
N VAL A 28 3.41 13.16 -5.04
CA VAL A 28 4.56 12.27 -5.27
C VAL A 28 4.82 12.18 -6.77
N ASP A 29 6.06 12.49 -7.17
CA ASP A 29 6.47 12.38 -8.57
C ASP A 29 6.80 10.91 -8.88
N LEU A 30 6.02 10.32 -9.77
CA LEU A 30 6.18 8.92 -10.17
C LEU A 30 6.92 8.75 -11.51
N GLU A 31 7.48 9.82 -12.05
CA GLU A 31 8.24 9.73 -13.29
C GLU A 31 9.44 8.79 -13.13
N GLY A 32 9.58 7.85 -14.05
CA GLY A 32 10.67 6.87 -14.00
C GLY A 32 10.52 5.80 -12.93
N ILE A 33 9.36 5.71 -12.30
CA ILE A 33 9.10 4.77 -11.22
C ILE A 33 8.08 3.73 -11.66
N ARG A 34 8.37 2.46 -11.36
CA ARG A 34 7.39 1.39 -11.48
C ARG A 34 6.81 1.11 -10.10
N LEU A 35 5.49 1.22 -9.98
CA LEU A 35 4.82 0.86 -8.75
C LEU A 35 4.60 -0.65 -8.67
N LEU A 36 4.69 -1.18 -7.47
CA LEU A 36 4.35 -2.56 -7.16
C LEU A 36 3.30 -2.57 -6.06
N THR A 37 2.34 -3.47 -6.15
CA THR A 37 1.34 -3.68 -5.09
C THR A 37 0.95 -5.15 -5.08
N THR A 38 0.00 -5.53 -4.23
CA THR A 38 -0.48 -6.92 -4.14
C THR A 38 -1.99 -6.95 -4.22
N GLU A 39 -2.55 -8.12 -4.54
CA GLU A 39 -3.99 -8.33 -4.46
C GLU A 39 -4.51 -8.13 -3.02
N GLY A 40 -3.71 -8.49 -2.01
CA GLY A 40 -4.07 -8.26 -0.61
C GLY A 40 -4.26 -6.78 -0.29
N VAL A 41 -3.37 -5.93 -0.79
CA VAL A 41 -3.50 -4.47 -0.64
C VAL A 41 -4.76 -3.96 -1.35
N LEU A 42 -5.03 -4.43 -2.56
CA LEU A 42 -6.24 -4.04 -3.30
C LEU A 42 -7.50 -4.50 -2.58
N SER A 43 -7.47 -5.69 -1.97
CA SER A 43 -8.54 -6.18 -1.13
C SER A 43 -8.79 -5.27 0.08
N GLU A 44 -7.73 -4.82 0.74
CA GLU A 44 -7.84 -3.88 1.86
C GLU A 44 -8.43 -2.53 1.41
N LEU A 45 -8.04 -2.04 0.24
CA LEU A 45 -8.61 -0.82 -0.32
C LEU A 45 -10.13 -0.96 -0.46
N LEU A 46 -10.59 -2.04 -1.08
CA LEU A 46 -12.02 -2.28 -1.29
C LEU A 46 -12.75 -2.45 0.05
N THR A 47 -12.15 -3.12 1.02
CA THR A 47 -12.71 -3.28 2.36
C THR A 47 -12.86 -1.92 3.05
N GLY A 48 -11.83 -1.08 2.94
CA GLY A 48 -11.81 0.23 3.58
C GLY A 48 -12.89 1.18 3.08
N VAL A 49 -13.32 1.05 1.83
CA VAL A 49 -14.33 1.93 1.25
C VAL A 49 -15.70 1.26 1.10
N ALA A 50 -15.85 0.03 1.57
CA ALA A 50 -17.05 -0.77 1.37
C ALA A 50 -18.32 -0.13 1.94
N GLY A 51 -18.20 0.64 3.02
CA GLY A 51 -19.32 1.28 3.68
C GLY A 51 -19.72 2.65 3.14
N PHE A 52 -19.07 3.16 2.10
CA PHE A 52 -19.30 4.52 1.59
C PHE A 52 -20.37 4.62 0.49
N GLY A 53 -21.15 3.57 0.30
CA GLY A 53 -22.25 3.57 -0.63
C GLY A 53 -21.91 2.94 -1.98
N ASP A 54 -22.95 2.69 -2.76
CA ASP A 54 -22.88 1.94 -4.01
C ASP A 54 -22.00 2.62 -5.06
N ARG A 55 -22.14 3.93 -5.20
CA ARG A 55 -21.33 4.68 -6.17
C ARG A 55 -19.85 4.59 -5.86
N THR A 56 -19.46 4.79 -4.60
CA THR A 56 -18.07 4.72 -4.17
C THR A 56 -17.50 3.33 -4.39
N ARG A 57 -18.28 2.30 -4.09
CA ARG A 57 -17.85 0.91 -4.34
C ARG A 57 -17.58 0.66 -5.82
N ARG A 58 -18.44 1.15 -6.71
CA ARG A 58 -18.24 1.00 -8.17
C ARG A 58 -17.00 1.73 -8.65
N LEU A 59 -16.79 2.95 -8.18
CA LEU A 59 -15.59 3.74 -8.54
C LEU A 59 -14.32 3.07 -8.03
N ALA A 60 -14.36 2.48 -6.84
CA ALA A 60 -13.22 1.73 -6.31
C ALA A 60 -12.91 0.50 -7.17
N CYS A 61 -13.92 -0.21 -7.64
CA CYS A 61 -13.72 -1.34 -8.54
C CYS A 61 -13.09 -0.88 -9.87
N GLU A 62 -13.51 0.26 -10.40
CA GLU A 62 -12.91 0.82 -11.61
C GLU A 62 -11.43 1.15 -11.40
N LEU A 63 -11.10 1.74 -10.25
CA LEU A 63 -9.70 2.02 -9.90
C LEU A 63 -8.88 0.73 -9.85
N VAL A 64 -9.39 -0.30 -9.17
CA VAL A 64 -8.69 -1.58 -9.06
C VAL A 64 -8.46 -2.20 -10.44
N ARG A 65 -9.46 -2.18 -11.33
CA ARG A 65 -9.29 -2.68 -12.70
C ARG A 65 -8.26 -1.86 -13.48
N THR A 66 -8.25 -0.55 -13.31
CA THR A 66 -7.25 0.31 -13.93
C THR A 66 -5.84 -0.04 -13.46
N ILE A 67 -5.68 -0.28 -12.15
CA ILE A 67 -4.40 -0.72 -11.58
C ILE A 67 -3.96 -2.04 -12.20
N ILE A 68 -4.85 -3.03 -12.22
CA ILE A 68 -4.56 -4.37 -12.75
C ILE A 68 -4.16 -4.32 -14.22
N ASN A 69 -4.79 -3.46 -15.00
CA ASN A 69 -4.56 -3.36 -16.44
C ASN A 69 -3.43 -2.39 -16.83
N SER A 70 -2.84 -1.70 -15.85
CA SER A 70 -1.76 -0.75 -16.11
C SER A 70 -0.44 -1.47 -16.43
N ASN A 71 0.27 -1.01 -17.44
CA ASN A 71 1.61 -1.50 -17.74
C ASN A 71 2.68 -0.93 -16.81
N GLU A 72 2.34 0.09 -16.03
CA GLU A 72 3.27 0.78 -15.13
C GLU A 72 3.18 0.29 -13.69
N ILE A 73 2.19 -0.55 -13.38
CA ILE A 73 1.95 -1.06 -12.04
C ILE A 73 1.98 -2.58 -12.07
N GLY A 74 2.87 -3.17 -11.27
CA GLY A 74 2.88 -4.61 -11.08
C GLY A 74 1.97 -4.99 -9.93
N VAL A 75 1.07 -5.95 -10.15
CA VAL A 75 0.20 -6.48 -9.11
C VAL A 75 0.61 -7.93 -8.85
N ILE A 76 1.06 -8.20 -7.63
CA ILE A 76 1.47 -9.55 -7.23
C ILE A 76 0.23 -10.30 -6.73
N PRO A 77 -0.08 -11.46 -7.33
CA PRO A 77 -1.26 -12.24 -6.93
C PRO A 77 -1.14 -12.77 -5.52
N GLN A 78 -2.28 -12.86 -4.85
CA GLN A 78 -2.37 -13.58 -3.59
C GLN A 78 -2.16 -15.08 -3.86
N SER A 79 -1.42 -15.74 -2.99
CA SER A 79 -1.15 -17.17 -3.12
C SER A 79 -1.22 -17.85 -1.75
N HIS A 80 -1.36 -19.17 -1.75
CA HIS A 80 -1.29 -19.95 -0.52
C HIS A 80 0.07 -19.75 0.16
N GLU A 81 1.14 -19.73 -0.64
CA GLU A 81 2.49 -19.52 -0.14
C GLU A 81 2.65 -18.15 0.52
N SER A 82 2.13 -17.08 -0.09
CA SER A 82 2.23 -15.74 0.50
C SER A 82 1.41 -15.64 1.79
N PHE A 83 0.27 -16.30 1.86
CA PHE A 83 -0.53 -16.37 3.06
C PHE A 83 0.25 -17.08 4.19
N GLN A 84 0.84 -18.25 3.90
CA GLN A 84 1.60 -19.00 4.90
C GLN A 84 2.83 -18.23 5.39
N GLY A 85 3.54 -17.57 4.48
CA GLY A 85 4.69 -16.73 4.84
C GLY A 85 4.29 -15.54 5.70
N GLY A 86 3.17 -14.90 5.38
CA GLY A 86 2.63 -13.79 6.18
C GLY A 86 2.24 -14.25 7.58
N LEU A 87 1.58 -15.41 7.67
CA LEU A 87 1.20 -15.99 8.96
C LEU A 87 2.43 -16.25 9.83
N ALA A 88 3.50 -16.80 9.26
CA ALA A 88 4.73 -17.06 9.99
C ALA A 88 5.35 -15.77 10.55
N LEU A 89 5.37 -14.70 9.77
CA LEU A 89 5.87 -13.40 10.24
C LEU A 89 4.97 -12.81 11.32
N TYR A 90 3.66 -12.93 11.15
CA TYR A 90 2.67 -12.47 12.12
C TYR A 90 2.91 -13.14 13.49
N GLU A 91 3.16 -14.44 13.51
CA GLU A 91 3.48 -15.18 14.73
C GLU A 91 4.78 -14.72 15.37
N ARG A 92 5.79 -14.38 14.57
CA ARG A 92 7.10 -13.96 15.08
C ARG A 92 7.13 -12.53 15.64
N ARG A 93 6.08 -11.76 15.44
CA ARG A 93 6.01 -10.37 15.88
C ARG A 93 4.82 -10.10 16.79
N PRO A 94 4.68 -10.85 17.91
CA PRO A 94 3.55 -10.65 18.82
C PRO A 94 3.58 -9.30 19.54
N ASP A 95 4.75 -8.67 19.58
CA ASP A 95 4.96 -7.35 20.17
C ASP A 95 4.60 -6.19 19.21
N LYS A 96 4.29 -6.50 17.97
CA LYS A 96 3.94 -5.52 16.95
C LYS A 96 2.45 -5.62 16.60
N LYS A 97 1.90 -4.53 16.07
CA LYS A 97 0.50 -4.46 15.66
C LYS A 97 0.33 -4.59 14.16
N TYR A 98 1.20 -5.38 13.54
CA TYR A 98 1.13 -5.61 12.09
C TYR A 98 -0.13 -6.40 11.75
N SER A 99 -0.84 -5.99 10.69
CA SER A 99 -1.88 -6.81 10.11
C SER A 99 -1.24 -7.97 9.32
N LEU A 100 -2.05 -8.98 8.99
CA LEU A 100 -1.56 -10.05 8.13
C LEU A 100 -1.15 -9.50 6.75
N THR A 101 -1.90 -8.55 6.21
CA THR A 101 -1.55 -7.91 4.94
C THR A 101 -0.21 -7.18 5.03
N ASP A 102 0.06 -6.48 6.14
CA ASP A 102 1.36 -5.86 6.39
C ASP A 102 2.48 -6.90 6.34
N CYS A 103 2.29 -8.03 6.99
CA CYS A 103 3.27 -9.11 7.03
C CYS A 103 3.53 -9.69 5.63
N ILE A 104 2.49 -9.86 4.85
CA ILE A 104 2.61 -10.32 3.46
C ILE A 104 3.40 -9.30 2.64
N THR A 105 3.08 -8.01 2.79
CA THR A 105 3.80 -6.92 2.11
C THR A 105 5.29 -6.93 2.46
N MET A 106 5.61 -7.11 3.74
CA MET A 106 7.00 -7.16 4.19
C MET A 106 7.78 -8.32 3.56
N ASN A 107 7.15 -9.48 3.44
CA ASN A 107 7.75 -10.65 2.80
C ASN A 107 7.92 -10.45 1.28
N VAL A 108 6.93 -9.83 0.63
CA VAL A 108 7.02 -9.49 -0.79
C VAL A 108 8.18 -8.52 -1.02
N ARG A 109 8.31 -7.51 -0.18
CA ARG A 109 9.42 -6.56 -0.24
C ARG A 109 10.77 -7.27 -0.20
N ARG A 110 10.94 -8.20 0.74
CA ARG A 110 12.19 -8.95 0.87
C ARG A 110 12.49 -9.80 -0.35
N ARG A 111 11.48 -10.49 -0.86
CA ARG A 111 11.63 -11.33 -2.06
C ARG A 111 11.95 -10.50 -3.30
N GLU A 112 11.31 -9.34 -3.46
CA GLU A 112 11.48 -8.47 -4.62
C GLU A 112 12.65 -7.49 -4.48
N GLY A 113 13.28 -7.41 -3.31
CA GLY A 113 14.37 -6.48 -3.08
C GLY A 113 13.95 -5.01 -3.05
N ILE A 114 12.69 -4.73 -2.67
CA ILE A 114 12.16 -3.37 -2.61
C ILE A 114 12.37 -2.82 -1.21
N THR A 115 12.94 -1.61 -1.12
CA THR A 115 13.20 -0.93 0.15
C THR A 115 12.32 0.28 0.37
N GLU A 116 11.66 0.77 -0.68
CA GLU A 116 10.89 2.02 -0.64
C GLU A 116 9.40 1.72 -0.70
N ILE A 117 8.60 2.43 0.09
CA ILE A 117 7.15 2.22 0.15
C ILE A 117 6.40 3.56 0.25
N LEU A 118 5.34 3.69 -0.54
CA LEU A 118 4.40 4.81 -0.46
C LEU A 118 3.40 4.50 0.65
N THR A 119 3.68 4.97 1.83
CA THR A 119 2.84 4.82 3.00
C THR A 119 3.20 5.86 4.05
N ASN A 120 2.32 6.04 5.01
CA ASN A 120 2.61 6.81 6.21
C ASN A 120 2.61 5.92 7.47
N ASP A 121 2.45 4.63 7.31
CA ASP A 121 2.43 3.68 8.42
C ASP A 121 3.83 3.45 8.94
N HIS A 122 4.06 3.77 10.23
CA HIS A 122 5.36 3.62 10.88
C HIS A 122 5.82 2.16 11.02
N HIS A 123 4.89 1.20 10.95
CA HIS A 123 5.23 -0.22 11.02
C HIS A 123 6.27 -0.62 9.96
N PHE A 124 6.16 -0.04 8.76
CA PHE A 124 7.08 -0.36 7.68
C PHE A 124 8.49 0.17 7.96
N ALA A 125 8.62 1.32 8.62
CA ALA A 125 9.93 1.83 9.02
C ALA A 125 10.62 0.88 10.00
N GLN A 126 9.86 0.26 10.90
CA GLN A 126 10.39 -0.71 11.87
C GLN A 126 10.98 -1.96 11.21
N GLU A 127 10.50 -2.31 10.00
CA GLU A 127 10.97 -3.46 9.24
C GLU A 127 11.92 -3.06 8.09
N GLY A 128 12.47 -1.86 8.13
CA GLY A 128 13.52 -1.42 7.21
C GLY A 128 13.05 -0.79 5.90
N PHE A 129 11.78 -0.46 5.78
CA PHE A 129 11.31 0.29 4.62
C PHE A 129 11.62 1.77 4.76
N HIS A 130 11.91 2.41 3.63
CA HIS A 130 11.99 3.86 3.53
C HIS A 130 10.63 4.41 3.06
N ARG A 131 9.96 5.21 3.90
CA ARG A 131 8.62 5.73 3.64
C ARG A 131 8.68 7.04 2.85
N TYR A 132 7.84 7.14 1.81
CA TYR A 132 7.79 8.31 0.94
C TYR A 132 6.58 9.21 1.12
N MET A 133 5.53 8.73 1.79
CA MET A 133 4.30 9.49 1.95
C MET A 133 4.28 10.20 3.30
N LEU A 134 5.27 11.08 3.53
CA LEU A 134 5.37 11.87 4.75
C LEU A 134 4.86 13.28 4.49
N ARG A 135 4.26 13.90 5.51
CA ARG A 135 3.87 15.30 5.46
C ARG A 135 5.12 16.18 5.41
N SER A 136 4.97 17.38 4.81
CA SER A 136 6.02 18.39 4.85
C SER A 136 6.34 18.76 6.31
N GLU A 137 7.54 19.33 6.56
CA GLU A 137 7.94 19.77 7.89
C GLU A 137 6.92 20.75 8.49
N ALA A 138 6.38 21.66 7.69
CA ALA A 138 5.37 22.62 8.15
C ALA A 138 4.08 21.94 8.62
N ALA A 139 3.71 20.82 8.03
CA ALA A 139 2.52 20.07 8.40
C ALA A 139 2.76 19.15 9.62
N LYS A 140 4.00 18.76 9.86
CA LYS A 140 4.35 17.92 11.02
C LYS A 140 4.23 18.64 12.35
N ASP A 141 4.36 19.96 12.34
CA ASP A 141 4.31 20.80 13.55
C ASP A 141 2.88 21.14 13.96
N GLU A 142 1.91 20.73 13.16
CA GLU A 142 0.49 20.90 13.47
C GLU A 142 -0.07 19.65 14.17
#